data_de07cba320481af0bc86d6a007060fd0
#
_entry.id   de07cba320481af0bc86d6a007060fd0
#
_cell.length_a   1.000
_cell.length_b   1.000
_cell.length_c   1.000
_cell.angle_alpha   90.00
_cell.angle_beta   90.00
_cell.angle_gamma   90.00
#
_symmetry.space_group_name_H-M   'P 1'
#
loop_
_entity.id
_entity.type
_entity.pdbx_description
1 polymer ?
#
loop_
_entity_poly.entity_id
_entity_poly.type
_entity_poly.pdbx_seq_one_letter_code
_entity_poly.pdbx_strand_id
1 'polypeptide(L)'
;MNSRILTGVMVLGLIIASVLYIWQPWTPEPAIKLGLDLQGGLRVTLVSETPNPSAEDLNTARNIVQNRVNQFGVAEALVQTAGNDKVVVELPGLTADDQQRALDLIGQQAVLEFRLVRAASNAVATEFLTLDDLEPVAFTGEIISNASAQFQQSPGQPAGPVVVFEIRPGDQQAFGNFTGGNVQRRMAIVLDDVIVTAPTLQSRISDSGQITGVGSLDEATDVAVVLRSGSLPISLRVDEVRSIGPTLGQDSINAGTTAAIIGGSAVIVAV
;
A
#
# COMPACT_ATOMS: atom_id res chain seq x y z
N MET A 1 -28.46 0.70 54.76
CA MET A 1 -28.67 0.71 53.30
C MET A 1 -28.91 -0.75 52.92
N ASN A 2 -30.06 -1.08 52.35
CA ASN A 2 -30.40 -2.49 52.04
C ASN A 2 -29.35 -3.06 51.06
N SER A 3 -28.88 -4.28 51.36
CA SER A 3 -27.85 -4.96 50.53
C SER A 3 -28.25 -5.02 49.03
N ARG A 4 -29.54 -5.13 48.75
CA ARG A 4 -30.11 -5.09 47.40
C ARG A 4 -29.90 -3.76 46.68
N ILE A 5 -30.04 -2.62 47.39
CA ILE A 5 -29.80 -1.27 46.81
C ILE A 5 -28.32 -1.10 46.51
N LEU A 6 -27.45 -1.58 47.42
CA LEU A 6 -26.01 -1.50 47.22
C LEU A 6 -25.56 -2.32 45.99
N THR A 7 -26.11 -3.53 45.85
CA THR A 7 -25.83 -4.39 44.69
C THR A 7 -26.34 -3.75 43.38
N GLY A 8 -27.54 -3.16 43.37
CA GLY A 8 -28.09 -2.47 42.22
C GLY A 8 -27.23 -1.26 41.79
N VAL A 9 -26.76 -0.46 42.73
CA VAL A 9 -25.88 0.68 42.49
C VAL A 9 -24.52 0.20 41.92
N MET A 10 -23.97 -0.89 42.45
CA MET A 10 -22.71 -1.46 41.96
C MET A 10 -22.82 -2.00 40.53
N VAL A 11 -23.91 -2.70 40.20
CA VAL A 11 -24.19 -3.20 38.86
C VAL A 11 -24.37 -2.05 37.87
N LEU A 12 -25.14 -1.03 38.24
CA LEU A 12 -25.34 0.15 37.39
C LEU A 12 -24.02 0.90 37.16
N GLY A 13 -23.19 1.02 38.20
CA GLY A 13 -21.86 1.62 38.08
C GLY A 13 -20.94 0.86 37.11
N LEU A 14 -20.97 -0.49 37.14
CA LEU A 14 -20.21 -1.31 36.20
C LEU A 14 -20.72 -1.18 34.77
N ILE A 15 -22.04 -1.11 34.57
CA ILE A 15 -22.64 -0.91 33.24
C ILE A 15 -22.22 0.44 32.69
N ILE A 16 -22.30 1.53 33.46
CA ILE A 16 -21.89 2.86 33.04
C ILE A 16 -20.40 2.90 32.72
N ALA A 17 -19.56 2.32 33.57
CA ALA A 17 -18.10 2.24 33.33
C ALA A 17 -17.78 1.46 32.05
N SER A 18 -18.50 0.36 31.79
CA SER A 18 -18.33 -0.45 30.58
C SER A 18 -18.75 0.33 29.33
N VAL A 19 -19.87 1.04 29.36
CA VAL A 19 -20.34 1.89 28.24
C VAL A 19 -19.35 3.02 27.99
N LEU A 20 -18.85 3.69 29.01
CA LEU A 20 -17.85 4.76 28.89
C LEU A 20 -16.53 4.23 28.33
N TYR A 21 -16.12 3.02 28.73
CA TYR A 21 -14.93 2.37 28.21
C TYR A 21 -15.07 2.00 26.72
N ILE A 22 -16.23 1.52 26.29
CA ILE A 22 -16.49 1.17 24.88
C ILE A 22 -16.61 2.43 24.00
N TRP A 23 -17.29 3.45 24.50
CA TRP A 23 -17.54 4.68 23.73
C TRP A 23 -16.31 5.58 23.64
N GLN A 24 -15.43 5.58 24.63
CA GLN A 24 -14.16 6.34 24.69
C GLN A 24 -14.21 7.72 24.03
N PRO A 25 -15.11 8.64 24.43
CA PRO A 25 -15.27 9.93 23.74
C PRO A 25 -14.01 10.85 23.83
N TRP A 26 -13.02 10.44 24.62
CA TRP A 26 -11.74 11.14 24.80
C TRP A 26 -10.60 10.60 23.94
N THR A 27 -10.81 9.54 23.12
CA THR A 27 -9.83 9.02 22.17
C THR A 27 -10.31 9.28 20.75
N PRO A 28 -9.43 9.67 19.81
CA PRO A 28 -9.80 9.87 18.42
C PRO A 28 -10.12 8.56 17.69
N GLU A 29 -9.67 7.42 18.23
CA GLU A 29 -9.93 6.10 17.64
C GLU A 29 -11.00 5.34 18.44
N PRO A 30 -11.95 4.69 17.77
CA PRO A 30 -12.96 3.87 18.46
C PRO A 30 -12.31 2.65 19.10
N ALA A 31 -12.76 2.31 20.34
CA ALA A 31 -12.26 1.12 21.06
C ALA A 31 -12.62 -0.20 20.37
N ILE A 32 -13.69 -0.20 19.58
CA ILE A 32 -14.13 -1.36 18.79
C ILE A 32 -13.86 -1.07 17.33
N LYS A 33 -12.97 -1.85 16.77
CA LYS A 33 -12.64 -1.83 15.35
C LYS A 33 -13.68 -2.67 14.61
N LEU A 34 -14.33 -2.04 13.64
CA LEU A 34 -15.38 -2.67 12.86
C LEU A 34 -14.76 -3.29 11.59
N GLY A 35 -15.06 -4.56 11.33
CA GLY A 35 -14.61 -5.22 10.11
C GLY A 35 -15.34 -4.74 8.86
N LEU A 36 -14.90 -5.27 7.71
CA LEU A 36 -15.39 -4.94 6.37
C LEU A 36 -16.92 -4.99 6.24
N ASP A 37 -17.57 -5.98 6.88
CA ASP A 37 -19.03 -6.17 6.82
C ASP A 37 -19.82 -5.04 7.50
N LEU A 38 -19.21 -4.33 8.44
CA LEU A 38 -19.85 -3.25 9.21
C LEU A 38 -19.45 -1.85 8.74
N GLN A 39 -18.21 -1.67 8.29
CA GLN A 39 -17.72 -0.39 7.77
C GLN A 39 -17.97 -0.23 6.27
N GLY A 40 -18.19 -1.33 5.56
CA GLY A 40 -18.07 -1.36 4.11
C GLY A 40 -16.62 -1.28 3.66
N GLY A 41 -16.39 -1.31 2.37
CA GLY A 41 -15.05 -1.25 1.79
C GLY A 41 -14.86 -2.22 0.63
N LEU A 42 -13.63 -2.69 0.44
CA LEU A 42 -13.25 -3.51 -0.70
C LEU A 42 -12.66 -4.84 -0.24
N ARG A 43 -13.13 -5.94 -0.85
CA ARG A 43 -12.50 -7.25 -0.76
C ARG A 43 -11.97 -7.64 -2.13
N VAL A 44 -10.68 -7.95 -2.21
CA VAL A 44 -10.01 -8.36 -3.44
C VAL A 44 -9.43 -9.76 -3.26
N THR A 45 -9.69 -10.63 -4.20
CA THR A 45 -9.02 -11.93 -4.29
C THR A 45 -8.02 -11.86 -5.43
N LEU A 46 -6.76 -12.04 -5.08
CA LEU A 46 -5.65 -12.18 -6.02
C LEU A 46 -5.32 -13.65 -6.22
N VAL A 47 -5.08 -14.06 -7.45
CA VAL A 47 -4.65 -15.43 -7.78
C VAL A 47 -3.28 -15.40 -8.44
N SER A 48 -2.44 -16.36 -8.09
CA SER A 48 -1.14 -16.52 -8.73
C SER A 48 -1.28 -16.94 -10.19
N GLU A 49 -0.58 -16.26 -11.08
CA GLU A 49 -0.41 -16.70 -12.48
C GLU A 49 0.66 -17.78 -12.61
N THR A 50 1.54 -17.90 -11.60
CA THR A 50 2.52 -18.96 -11.54
C THR A 50 1.84 -20.26 -11.10
N PRO A 51 1.88 -21.32 -11.92
CA PRO A 51 1.29 -22.61 -11.55
C PRO A 51 1.96 -23.20 -10.31
N ASN A 52 1.18 -23.58 -9.31
CA ASN A 52 1.65 -24.20 -8.07
C ASN A 52 2.79 -23.39 -7.39
N PRO A 53 2.56 -22.13 -7.00
CA PRO A 53 3.56 -21.32 -6.34
C PRO A 53 4.01 -21.98 -5.03
N SER A 54 5.25 -21.75 -4.61
CA SER A 54 5.69 -22.23 -3.32
C SER A 54 4.94 -21.52 -2.19
N ALA A 55 4.76 -22.19 -1.05
CA ALA A 55 4.15 -21.56 0.12
C ALA A 55 4.99 -20.37 0.63
N GLU A 56 6.30 -20.39 0.42
CA GLU A 56 7.23 -19.30 0.76
C GLU A 56 6.99 -18.08 -0.14
N ASP A 57 6.91 -18.28 -1.47
CA ASP A 57 6.65 -17.19 -2.42
C ASP A 57 5.27 -16.57 -2.18
N LEU A 58 4.25 -17.40 -1.92
CA LEU A 58 2.90 -16.90 -1.64
C LEU A 58 2.85 -16.10 -0.33
N ASN A 59 3.56 -16.54 0.71
CA ASN A 59 3.67 -15.79 1.96
C ASN A 59 4.46 -14.49 1.78
N THR A 60 5.52 -14.52 0.98
CA THR A 60 6.30 -13.32 0.65
C THR A 60 5.44 -12.32 -0.12
N ALA A 61 4.71 -12.77 -1.13
CA ALA A 61 3.76 -11.95 -1.88
C ALA A 61 2.69 -11.35 -0.95
N ARG A 62 2.11 -12.15 -0.04
CA ARG A 62 1.16 -11.67 0.97
C ARG A 62 1.77 -10.57 1.85
N ASN A 63 3.02 -10.75 2.30
CA ASN A 63 3.69 -9.73 3.12
C ASN A 63 3.93 -8.43 2.35
N ILE A 64 4.32 -8.52 1.08
CA ILE A 64 4.52 -7.36 0.21
C ILE A 64 3.20 -6.61 0.01
N VAL A 65 2.12 -7.32 -0.32
CA VAL A 65 0.78 -6.74 -0.44
C VAL A 65 0.33 -6.09 0.87
N GLN A 66 0.55 -6.74 2.02
CA GLN A 66 0.25 -6.16 3.34
C GLN A 66 1.02 -4.85 3.57
N ASN A 67 2.30 -4.81 3.21
CA ASN A 67 3.13 -3.61 3.35
C ASN A 67 2.63 -2.46 2.46
N ARG A 68 2.23 -2.77 1.22
CA ARG A 68 1.66 -1.78 0.28
C ARG A 68 0.39 -1.17 0.84
N VAL A 69 -0.52 -2.01 1.30
CA VAL A 69 -1.81 -1.58 1.86
C VAL A 69 -1.62 -0.75 3.13
N ASN A 70 -0.72 -1.17 4.02
CA ASN A 70 -0.41 -0.41 5.24
C ASN A 70 0.16 0.98 4.91
N GLN A 71 1.00 1.09 3.88
CA GLN A 71 1.60 2.36 3.46
C GLN A 71 0.61 3.24 2.69
N PHE A 72 -0.38 2.64 2.04
CA PHE A 72 -1.50 3.36 1.43
C PHE A 72 -2.39 4.05 2.47
N GLY A 73 -2.26 3.67 3.75
CA GLY A 73 -2.94 4.33 4.86
C GLY A 73 -4.31 3.72 5.20
N VAL A 74 -4.63 2.54 4.69
CA VAL A 74 -5.84 1.82 5.10
C VAL A 74 -5.64 1.29 6.52
N ALA A 75 -6.37 1.85 7.46
CA ALA A 75 -6.41 1.32 8.81
C ALA A 75 -7.05 -0.07 8.78
N GLU A 76 -6.36 -1.07 9.39
CA GLU A 76 -6.92 -2.42 9.61
C GLU A 76 -7.15 -3.27 8.37
N ALA A 77 -6.37 -3.05 7.33
CA ALA A 77 -6.36 -3.96 6.20
C ALA A 77 -5.97 -5.38 6.64
N LEU A 78 -6.74 -6.36 6.21
CA LEU A 78 -6.44 -7.77 6.45
C LEU A 78 -5.96 -8.41 5.15
N VAL A 79 -4.75 -8.97 5.17
CA VAL A 79 -4.19 -9.71 4.04
C VAL A 79 -3.85 -11.12 4.47
N GLN A 80 -4.43 -12.11 3.82
CA GLN A 80 -4.24 -13.52 4.16
C GLN A 80 -4.14 -14.40 2.91
N THR A 81 -3.42 -15.50 3.03
CA THR A 81 -3.41 -16.52 1.99
C THR A 81 -4.68 -17.37 2.05
N ALA A 82 -5.19 -17.77 0.89
CA ALA A 82 -6.35 -18.64 0.77
C ALA A 82 -6.04 -19.78 -0.24
N GLY A 83 -6.11 -21.03 0.21
CA GLY A 83 -5.66 -22.16 -0.58
C GLY A 83 -4.16 -22.13 -0.81
N ASN A 84 -3.73 -22.64 -1.98
CA ASN A 84 -2.32 -22.76 -2.32
C ASN A 84 -1.83 -21.71 -3.33
N ASP A 85 -2.74 -20.87 -3.83
CA ASP A 85 -2.47 -19.98 -4.98
C ASP A 85 -3.13 -18.61 -4.87
N LYS A 86 -3.81 -18.30 -3.75
CA LYS A 86 -4.58 -17.05 -3.61
C LYS A 86 -4.13 -16.22 -2.42
N VAL A 87 -4.27 -14.90 -2.59
CA VAL A 87 -4.15 -13.90 -1.52
C VAL A 87 -5.45 -13.11 -1.48
N VAL A 88 -6.10 -13.07 -0.31
CA VAL A 88 -7.31 -12.28 -0.07
C VAL A 88 -6.93 -11.02 0.69
N VAL A 89 -7.39 -9.89 0.20
CA VAL A 89 -7.16 -8.56 0.77
C VAL A 89 -8.49 -7.94 1.13
N GLU A 90 -8.64 -7.51 2.38
CA GLU A 90 -9.80 -6.81 2.87
C GLU A 90 -9.39 -5.39 3.30
N LEU A 91 -10.06 -4.41 2.72
CA LEU A 91 -9.76 -2.98 2.88
C LEU A 91 -11.02 -2.27 3.40
N PRO A 92 -11.24 -2.22 4.72
CA PRO A 92 -12.40 -1.56 5.29
C PRO A 92 -12.29 -0.04 5.14
N GLY A 93 -13.43 0.64 5.04
CA GLY A 93 -13.55 2.09 5.10
C GLY A 93 -13.04 2.87 3.88
N LEU A 94 -12.69 2.20 2.76
CA LEU A 94 -12.25 2.88 1.55
C LEU A 94 -13.39 3.59 0.83
N THR A 95 -13.11 4.82 0.39
CA THR A 95 -13.99 5.56 -0.54
C THR A 95 -13.98 4.93 -1.93
N ALA A 96 -14.96 5.25 -2.78
CA ALA A 96 -15.01 4.71 -4.13
C ALA A 96 -13.78 5.10 -4.98
N ASP A 97 -13.28 6.32 -4.80
CA ASP A 97 -12.11 6.82 -5.53
C ASP A 97 -10.81 6.11 -5.07
N ASP A 98 -10.69 5.83 -3.77
CA ASP A 98 -9.52 5.12 -3.22
C ASP A 98 -9.51 3.64 -3.58
N GLN A 99 -10.68 3.04 -3.87
CA GLN A 99 -10.78 1.63 -4.23
C GLN A 99 -10.00 1.31 -5.52
N GLN A 100 -10.09 2.17 -6.55
CA GLN A 100 -9.35 1.96 -7.80
C GLN A 100 -7.85 2.07 -7.59
N ARG A 101 -7.39 3.10 -6.88
CA ARG A 101 -5.97 3.27 -6.55
C ARG A 101 -5.42 2.10 -5.74
N ALA A 102 -6.20 1.60 -4.78
CA ALA A 102 -5.81 0.43 -4.00
C ALA A 102 -5.67 -0.82 -4.88
N LEU A 103 -6.61 -1.05 -5.82
CA LEU A 103 -6.54 -2.16 -6.76
C LEU A 103 -5.29 -2.10 -7.64
N ASP A 104 -4.99 -0.92 -8.19
CA ASP A 104 -3.81 -0.72 -9.03
C ASP A 104 -2.53 -0.97 -8.22
N LEU A 105 -2.46 -0.47 -6.99
CA LEU A 105 -1.29 -0.61 -6.11
C LEU A 105 -1.00 -2.07 -5.71
N ILE A 106 -2.04 -2.82 -5.33
CA ILE A 106 -1.87 -4.20 -4.85
C ILE A 106 -1.58 -5.19 -5.99
N GLY A 107 -2.05 -4.89 -7.20
CA GLY A 107 -1.88 -5.74 -8.39
C GLY A 107 -0.56 -5.55 -9.12
N GLN A 108 0.16 -4.44 -8.90
CA GLN A 108 1.43 -4.18 -9.58
C GLN A 108 2.51 -5.17 -9.17
N GLN A 109 3.24 -5.70 -10.16
CA GLN A 109 4.42 -6.54 -9.87
C GLN A 109 5.55 -5.75 -9.24
N ALA A 110 5.68 -4.47 -9.61
CA ALA A 110 6.72 -3.57 -9.13
C ALA A 110 8.14 -4.01 -9.49
N VAL A 111 8.29 -4.55 -10.66
CA VAL A 111 9.62 -4.87 -11.20
C VAL A 111 10.27 -3.58 -11.68
N LEU A 112 11.10 -3.01 -10.83
CA LEU A 112 11.90 -1.84 -11.20
C LEU A 112 13.23 -2.30 -11.80
N GLU A 113 13.61 -1.71 -12.93
CA GLU A 113 14.86 -1.99 -13.63
C GLU A 113 15.59 -0.71 -13.98
N PHE A 114 16.90 -0.73 -13.81
CA PHE A 114 17.82 0.29 -14.28
C PHE A 114 18.55 -0.23 -15.51
N ARG A 115 18.35 0.43 -16.66
CA ARG A 115 18.92 0.03 -17.95
C ARG A 115 19.55 1.22 -18.64
N LEU A 116 20.67 1.04 -19.33
CA LEU A 116 21.23 2.10 -20.17
C LEU A 116 20.48 2.16 -21.50
N VAL A 117 20.30 3.36 -22.01
CA VAL A 117 19.84 3.54 -23.39
C VAL A 117 20.98 3.20 -24.32
N ARG A 118 20.73 2.41 -25.37
CA ARG A 118 21.71 2.03 -26.37
C ARG A 118 22.23 3.26 -27.09
N ALA A 119 23.51 3.29 -27.37
CA ALA A 119 24.15 4.41 -28.11
C ALA A 119 23.61 4.57 -29.54
N ALA A 120 23.06 3.51 -30.12
CA ALA A 120 22.45 3.51 -31.44
C ALA A 120 21.00 4.03 -31.48
N SER A 121 20.38 4.25 -30.34
CA SER A 121 18.99 4.76 -30.28
C SER A 121 18.96 6.22 -30.73
N ASN A 122 18.07 6.50 -31.69
CA ASN A 122 17.84 7.87 -32.21
C ASN A 122 16.74 8.61 -31.41
N ALA A 123 16.16 7.96 -30.38
CA ALA A 123 15.09 8.54 -29.56
C ALA A 123 15.64 9.67 -28.67
N VAL A 124 15.31 10.90 -29.02
CA VAL A 124 15.74 12.10 -28.29
C VAL A 124 14.99 12.28 -26.99
N ALA A 125 13.68 12.02 -27.00
CA ALA A 125 12.82 12.14 -25.82
C ALA A 125 12.47 10.75 -25.23
N THR A 126 12.15 10.71 -23.95
CA THR A 126 11.80 9.46 -23.25
C THR A 126 10.56 8.79 -23.84
N GLU A 127 9.58 9.58 -24.25
CA GLU A 127 8.30 9.14 -24.86
C GLU A 127 8.45 8.36 -26.17
N PHE A 128 9.61 8.49 -26.84
CA PHE A 128 9.92 7.76 -28.08
C PHE A 128 10.82 6.54 -27.83
N LEU A 129 11.24 6.28 -26.59
CA LEU A 129 12.01 5.11 -26.23
C LEU A 129 11.11 3.88 -26.13
N THR A 130 11.60 2.77 -26.65
CA THR A 130 11.02 1.44 -26.48
C THR A 130 11.97 0.54 -25.69
N LEU A 131 11.50 -0.59 -25.19
CA LEU A 131 12.34 -1.56 -24.48
C LEU A 131 13.49 -2.09 -25.36
N ASP A 132 13.30 -2.14 -26.67
CA ASP A 132 14.34 -2.56 -27.63
C ASP A 132 15.50 -1.55 -27.73
N ASP A 133 15.28 -0.29 -27.36
CA ASP A 133 16.31 0.75 -27.29
C ASP A 133 17.20 0.63 -26.04
N LEU A 134 16.88 -0.28 -25.15
CA LEU A 134 17.58 -0.44 -23.87
C LEU A 134 18.61 -1.57 -23.92
N GLU A 135 19.69 -1.39 -23.17
CA GLU A 135 20.64 -2.46 -22.85
C GLU A 135 20.02 -3.45 -21.87
N PRO A 136 20.62 -4.62 -21.63
CA PRO A 136 20.19 -5.56 -20.60
C PRO A 136 20.09 -4.87 -19.23
N VAL A 137 19.26 -5.45 -18.35
CA VAL A 137 19.07 -4.96 -16.97
C VAL A 137 20.42 -4.89 -16.26
N ALA A 138 20.77 -3.71 -15.77
CA ALA A 138 21.99 -3.50 -14.99
C ALA A 138 21.74 -3.72 -13.49
N PHE A 139 20.65 -3.19 -13.00
CA PHE A 139 20.20 -3.35 -11.61
C PHE A 139 18.68 -3.48 -11.56
N THR A 140 18.18 -4.16 -10.53
CA THR A 140 16.75 -4.23 -10.21
C THR A 140 16.42 -3.35 -9.00
N GLY A 141 15.14 -3.19 -8.70
CA GLY A 141 14.65 -2.45 -7.53
C GLY A 141 15.12 -3.00 -6.18
N GLU A 142 15.69 -4.22 -6.15
CA GLU A 142 16.23 -4.82 -4.93
C GLU A 142 17.34 -4.00 -4.28
N ILE A 143 18.06 -3.17 -5.06
CA ILE A 143 19.11 -2.28 -4.52
C ILE A 143 18.54 -1.10 -3.72
N ILE A 144 17.21 -0.86 -3.77
CA ILE A 144 16.56 0.25 -3.07
C ILE A 144 16.31 -0.14 -1.61
N SER A 145 16.72 0.72 -0.70
CA SER A 145 16.44 0.60 0.74
C SER A 145 15.22 1.40 1.17
N ASN A 146 14.98 2.54 0.53
CA ASN A 146 13.89 3.45 0.85
C ASN A 146 13.49 4.27 -0.37
N ALA A 147 12.23 4.71 -0.42
CA ALA A 147 11.73 5.64 -1.44
C ALA A 147 10.68 6.58 -0.83
N SER A 148 10.63 7.83 -1.27
CA SER A 148 9.66 8.81 -0.80
C SER A 148 9.26 9.77 -1.91
N ALA A 149 7.97 10.12 -1.95
CA ALA A 149 7.48 11.16 -2.83
C ALA A 149 7.79 12.54 -2.25
N GLN A 150 8.24 13.45 -3.09
CA GLN A 150 8.55 14.83 -2.73
C GLN A 150 8.09 15.76 -3.84
N PHE A 151 7.78 17.02 -3.49
CA PHE A 151 7.56 18.05 -4.47
C PHE A 151 8.84 18.88 -4.62
N GLN A 152 9.51 18.73 -5.77
CA GLN A 152 10.75 19.45 -6.02
C GLN A 152 10.48 20.85 -6.58
N GLN A 153 11.14 21.83 -5.99
CA GLN A 153 11.10 23.21 -6.41
C GLN A 153 12.53 23.76 -6.37
N SER A 154 13.30 23.47 -7.42
CA SER A 154 14.71 23.92 -7.52
C SER A 154 14.86 24.93 -8.65
N PRO A 155 15.66 26.02 -8.45
CA PRO A 155 15.94 26.98 -9.52
C PRO A 155 16.56 26.28 -10.73
N GLY A 156 15.96 26.47 -11.91
CA GLY A 156 16.44 25.91 -13.16
C GLY A 156 15.97 24.50 -13.51
N GLN A 157 15.13 23.90 -12.67
CA GLN A 157 14.45 22.64 -12.98
C GLN A 157 12.93 22.84 -12.97
N PRO A 158 12.16 22.08 -13.78
CA PRO A 158 10.71 22.12 -13.71
C PRO A 158 10.24 21.73 -12.29
N ALA A 159 9.40 22.57 -11.69
CA ALA A 159 8.78 22.23 -10.42
C ALA A 159 7.79 21.06 -10.65
N GLY A 160 7.84 20.04 -9.82
CA GLY A 160 6.95 18.90 -9.95
C GLY A 160 7.18 17.80 -8.92
N PRO A 161 6.30 16.79 -8.90
CA PRO A 161 6.48 15.62 -8.05
C PRO A 161 7.66 14.79 -8.53
N VAL A 162 8.43 14.27 -7.57
CA VAL A 162 9.55 13.36 -7.79
C VAL A 162 9.52 12.24 -6.77
N VAL A 163 10.04 11.08 -7.12
CA VAL A 163 10.31 10.00 -6.18
C VAL A 163 11.80 9.96 -5.88
N VAL A 164 12.16 10.28 -4.65
CA VAL A 164 13.54 10.14 -4.17
C VAL A 164 13.72 8.73 -3.63
N PHE A 165 14.76 8.04 -4.06
CA PHE A 165 15.10 6.70 -3.59
C PHE A 165 16.53 6.65 -3.04
N GLU A 166 16.74 5.76 -2.07
CA GLU A 166 18.02 5.50 -1.44
C GLU A 166 18.52 4.10 -1.78
N ILE A 167 19.82 3.99 -2.07
CA ILE A 167 20.47 2.72 -2.38
C ILE A 167 20.92 2.04 -1.09
N ARG A 168 20.73 0.72 -1.00
CA ARG A 168 21.20 -0.08 0.11
C ARG A 168 22.72 0.06 0.29
N PRO A 169 23.22 0.18 1.52
CA PRO A 169 24.66 0.37 1.76
C PRO A 169 25.56 -0.67 1.08
N GLY A 170 25.09 -1.92 0.95
CA GLY A 170 25.82 -2.99 0.27
C GLY A 170 25.98 -2.80 -1.24
N ASP A 171 25.05 -2.08 -1.87
CA ASP A 171 24.97 -1.91 -3.33
C ASP A 171 25.52 -0.54 -3.80
N GLN A 172 25.74 0.40 -2.89
CA GLN A 172 26.19 1.78 -3.19
C GLN A 172 27.48 1.82 -4.00
N GLN A 173 28.44 0.95 -3.69
CA GLN A 173 29.69 0.92 -4.41
C GLN A 173 29.52 0.41 -5.83
N ALA A 174 28.74 -0.65 -6.03
CA ALA A 174 28.49 -1.26 -7.32
C ALA A 174 27.69 -0.29 -8.23
N PHE A 175 26.61 0.29 -7.70
CA PHE A 175 25.78 1.27 -8.41
C PHE A 175 26.57 2.55 -8.72
N GLY A 176 27.37 3.03 -7.76
CA GLY A 176 28.26 4.18 -7.96
C GLY A 176 29.32 3.95 -9.04
N ASN A 177 29.93 2.77 -9.08
CA ASN A 177 30.91 2.45 -10.13
C ASN A 177 30.24 2.37 -11.51
N PHE A 178 29.05 1.77 -11.57
CA PHE A 178 28.27 1.68 -12.81
C PHE A 178 27.87 3.06 -13.33
N THR A 179 27.25 3.91 -12.49
CA THR A 179 26.84 5.25 -12.89
C THR A 179 28.03 6.15 -13.22
N GLY A 180 29.12 6.05 -12.44
CA GLY A 180 30.36 6.79 -12.69
C GLY A 180 31.06 6.40 -14.00
N GLY A 181 31.00 5.13 -14.40
CA GLY A 181 31.52 4.64 -15.67
C GLY A 181 30.66 4.98 -16.88
N ASN A 182 29.42 5.44 -16.67
CA ASN A 182 28.44 5.74 -17.71
C ASN A 182 27.96 7.22 -17.69
N VAL A 183 28.76 8.13 -17.13
CA VAL A 183 28.45 9.56 -17.14
C VAL A 183 28.25 10.05 -18.58
N GLN A 184 27.28 10.95 -18.77
CA GLN A 184 26.79 11.46 -20.06
C GLN A 184 25.97 10.45 -20.89
N ARG A 185 25.75 9.23 -20.40
CA ARG A 185 24.78 8.30 -21.00
C ARG A 185 23.41 8.47 -20.36
N ARG A 186 22.36 8.09 -21.09
CA ARG A 186 21.01 8.05 -20.55
C ARG A 186 20.79 6.72 -19.84
N MET A 187 20.19 6.78 -18.64
CA MET A 187 19.79 5.62 -17.87
C MET A 187 18.26 5.60 -17.75
N ALA A 188 17.64 4.65 -18.39
CA ALA A 188 16.20 4.43 -18.28
C ALA A 188 15.87 3.76 -16.93
N ILE A 189 14.81 4.24 -16.31
CA ILE A 189 14.13 3.61 -15.17
C ILE A 189 12.84 3.02 -15.72
N VAL A 190 12.73 1.71 -15.65
CA VAL A 190 11.60 0.92 -16.17
C VAL A 190 10.86 0.33 -14.98
N LEU A 191 9.55 0.47 -14.95
CA LEU A 191 8.67 -0.10 -13.95
C LEU A 191 7.59 -0.93 -14.65
N ASP A 192 7.54 -2.22 -14.40
CA ASP A 192 6.58 -3.16 -15.02
C ASP A 192 6.53 -3.00 -16.56
N ASP A 193 7.69 -3.05 -17.21
CA ASP A 193 7.90 -2.90 -18.65
C ASP A 193 7.55 -1.50 -19.22
N VAL A 194 7.23 -0.53 -18.37
CA VAL A 194 6.98 0.87 -18.78
C VAL A 194 8.19 1.73 -18.46
N ILE A 195 8.70 2.46 -19.45
CA ILE A 195 9.79 3.42 -19.27
C ILE A 195 9.23 4.68 -18.60
N VAL A 196 9.47 4.82 -17.29
CA VAL A 196 8.98 5.98 -16.51
C VAL A 196 9.79 7.23 -16.86
N THR A 197 11.11 7.10 -16.89
CA THR A 197 12.02 8.22 -17.21
C THR A 197 13.36 7.69 -17.74
N ALA A 198 14.10 8.52 -18.45
CA ALA A 198 15.42 8.17 -18.94
C ALA A 198 16.37 9.38 -18.89
N PRO A 199 16.73 9.87 -17.69
CA PRO A 199 17.62 11.01 -17.53
C PRO A 199 19.05 10.70 -17.98
N THR A 200 19.78 11.76 -18.32
CA THR A 200 21.23 11.67 -18.55
C THR A 200 21.95 11.67 -17.21
N LEU A 201 22.84 10.71 -17.02
CA LEU A 201 23.70 10.63 -15.84
C LEU A 201 24.68 11.81 -15.85
N GLN A 202 24.51 12.77 -14.95
CA GLN A 202 25.37 13.97 -14.86
C GLN A 202 26.65 13.70 -14.08
N SER A 203 26.60 12.77 -13.12
CA SER A 203 27.71 12.42 -12.24
C SER A 203 27.51 11.01 -11.68
N ARG A 204 28.51 10.53 -10.95
CA ARG A 204 28.40 9.29 -10.17
C ARG A 204 27.27 9.42 -9.14
N ILE A 205 26.37 8.43 -9.10
CA ILE A 205 25.29 8.31 -8.12
C ILE A 205 25.59 7.07 -7.28
N SER A 206 25.77 7.23 -5.97
CA SER A 206 26.10 6.09 -5.10
C SER A 206 25.05 5.82 -4.01
N ASP A 207 24.47 6.84 -3.42
CA ASP A 207 23.65 6.75 -2.20
C ASP A 207 22.17 7.00 -2.46
N SER A 208 21.83 7.95 -3.31
CA SER A 208 20.46 8.33 -3.61
C SER A 208 20.29 8.84 -5.03
N GLY A 209 19.08 8.69 -5.55
CA GLY A 209 18.67 9.22 -6.84
C GLY A 209 17.23 9.71 -6.82
N GLN A 210 16.78 10.25 -7.93
CA GLN A 210 15.40 10.71 -8.08
C GLN A 210 14.80 10.27 -9.40
N ILE A 211 13.53 9.89 -9.38
CA ILE A 211 12.69 9.60 -10.53
C ILE A 211 11.85 10.84 -10.78
N THR A 212 12.03 11.45 -11.96
CA THR A 212 11.26 12.60 -12.43
C THR A 212 10.29 12.16 -13.52
N GLY A 213 9.32 13.00 -13.86
CA GLY A 213 8.35 12.70 -14.93
C GLY A 213 7.10 11.96 -14.43
N VAL A 214 6.91 11.87 -13.12
CA VAL A 214 5.69 11.39 -12.50
C VAL A 214 4.62 12.49 -12.58
N GLY A 215 3.41 12.16 -12.99
CA GLY A 215 2.38 13.14 -13.33
C GLY A 215 1.82 13.92 -12.13
N SER A 216 1.64 13.26 -10.98
CA SER A 216 1.05 13.85 -9.78
C SER A 216 1.78 13.41 -8.51
N LEU A 217 1.54 14.15 -7.40
CA LEU A 217 2.10 13.77 -6.10
C LEU A 217 1.51 12.45 -5.58
N ASP A 218 0.25 12.17 -5.89
CA ASP A 218 -0.40 10.90 -5.55
C ASP A 218 0.25 9.74 -6.29
N GLU A 219 0.49 9.88 -7.60
CA GLU A 219 1.20 8.90 -8.40
C GLU A 219 2.64 8.70 -7.91
N ALA A 220 3.35 9.78 -7.56
CA ALA A 220 4.68 9.69 -6.96
C ALA A 220 4.65 8.94 -5.62
N THR A 221 3.60 9.14 -4.83
CA THR A 221 3.41 8.44 -3.55
C THR A 221 3.16 6.94 -3.78
N ASP A 222 2.31 6.59 -4.74
CA ASP A 222 2.02 5.21 -5.10
C ASP A 222 3.28 4.48 -5.60
N VAL A 223 4.06 5.12 -6.48
CA VAL A 223 5.36 4.60 -6.94
C VAL A 223 6.33 4.43 -5.75
N ALA A 224 6.42 5.39 -4.85
CA ALA A 224 7.28 5.28 -3.68
C ALA A 224 6.88 4.13 -2.75
N VAL A 225 5.58 3.89 -2.55
CA VAL A 225 5.04 2.75 -1.79
C VAL A 225 5.47 1.43 -2.43
N VAL A 226 5.28 1.33 -3.74
CA VAL A 226 5.64 0.14 -4.53
C VAL A 226 7.14 -0.16 -4.43
N LEU A 227 8.00 0.85 -4.60
CA LEU A 227 9.45 0.70 -4.51
C LEU A 227 9.92 0.28 -3.10
N ARG A 228 9.33 0.83 -2.05
CA ARG A 228 9.66 0.45 -0.66
C ARG A 228 9.22 -0.95 -0.30
N SER A 229 8.07 -1.38 -0.81
CA SER A 229 7.53 -2.71 -0.52
C SER A 229 8.24 -3.82 -1.28
N GLY A 230 8.89 -3.49 -2.38
CA GLY A 230 9.60 -4.44 -3.25
C GLY A 230 8.71 -5.10 -4.30
N SER A 231 9.36 -5.85 -5.20
CA SER A 231 8.70 -6.60 -6.26
C SER A 231 8.09 -7.91 -5.73
N LEU A 232 6.97 -8.30 -6.32
CA LEU A 232 6.33 -9.58 -6.03
C LEU A 232 7.18 -10.73 -6.60
N PRO A 233 7.44 -11.79 -5.83
CA PRO A 233 8.19 -12.96 -6.30
C PRO A 233 7.39 -13.82 -7.30
N ILE A 234 6.08 -13.64 -7.32
CA ILE A 234 5.13 -14.31 -8.23
C ILE A 234 4.15 -13.27 -8.77
N SER A 235 3.77 -13.42 -10.04
CA SER A 235 2.73 -12.59 -10.65
C SER A 235 1.39 -12.90 -10.01
N LEU A 236 0.71 -11.86 -9.54
CA LEU A 236 -0.65 -11.93 -9.01
C LEU A 236 -1.58 -11.16 -9.93
N ARG A 237 -2.71 -11.76 -10.30
CA ARG A 237 -3.79 -11.06 -10.98
C ARG A 237 -5.03 -10.98 -10.11
N VAL A 238 -5.82 -9.96 -10.34
CA VAL A 238 -7.13 -9.81 -9.70
C VAL A 238 -8.09 -10.87 -10.26
N ASP A 239 -8.60 -11.75 -9.40
CA ASP A 239 -9.57 -12.78 -9.72
C ASP A 239 -11.00 -12.32 -9.43
N GLU A 240 -11.20 -11.72 -8.25
CA GLU A 240 -12.51 -11.22 -7.83
C GLU A 240 -12.37 -9.92 -7.05
N VAL A 241 -13.27 -8.98 -7.32
CA VAL A 241 -13.42 -7.72 -6.58
C VAL A 241 -14.84 -7.64 -6.05
N ARG A 242 -14.98 -7.45 -4.74
CA ARG A 242 -16.26 -7.20 -4.08
C ARG A 242 -16.21 -5.88 -3.35
N SER A 243 -17.02 -4.92 -3.78
CA SER A 243 -17.27 -3.71 -3.01
C SER A 243 -18.46 -3.92 -2.09
N ILE A 244 -18.27 -3.69 -0.79
CA ILE A 244 -19.28 -3.81 0.25
C ILE A 244 -19.69 -2.41 0.67
N GLY A 245 -20.94 -2.04 0.39
CA GLY A 245 -21.47 -0.72 0.76
C GLY A 245 -21.66 -0.60 2.29
N PRO A 246 -21.42 0.58 2.87
CA PRO A 246 -21.57 0.81 4.31
C PRO A 246 -23.01 0.69 4.83
N THR A 247 -24.01 0.69 3.95
CA THR A 247 -25.43 0.60 4.32
C THR A 247 -25.81 -0.71 5.00
N LEU A 248 -25.23 -1.83 4.57
CA LEU A 248 -25.46 -3.14 5.20
C LEU A 248 -24.91 -3.20 6.63
N GLY A 249 -23.77 -2.58 6.87
CA GLY A 249 -23.17 -2.47 8.18
C GLY A 249 -23.96 -1.55 9.11
N GLN A 250 -24.44 -0.42 8.61
CA GLN A 250 -25.21 0.53 9.39
C GLN A 250 -26.54 -0.08 9.92
N ASP A 251 -27.22 -0.86 9.09
CA ASP A 251 -28.45 -1.56 9.51
C ASP A 251 -28.17 -2.59 10.59
N SER A 252 -27.06 -3.31 10.49
CA SER A 252 -26.63 -4.29 11.52
C SER A 252 -26.24 -3.60 12.83
N ILE A 253 -25.53 -2.47 12.77
CA ILE A 253 -25.17 -1.66 13.93
C ILE A 253 -26.44 -1.11 14.61
N ASN A 254 -27.37 -0.57 13.83
CA ASN A 254 -28.63 -0.02 14.34
C ASN A 254 -29.50 -1.12 15.01
N ALA A 255 -29.58 -2.29 14.40
CA ALA A 255 -30.29 -3.44 14.96
C ALA A 255 -29.63 -3.93 16.26
N GLY A 256 -28.30 -4.03 16.28
CA GLY A 256 -27.53 -4.45 17.45
C GLY A 256 -27.63 -3.44 18.61
N THR A 257 -27.53 -2.15 18.34
CA THR A 257 -27.67 -1.10 19.36
C THR A 257 -29.09 -1.07 19.93
N THR A 258 -30.11 -1.22 19.09
CA THR A 258 -31.51 -1.30 19.54
C THR A 258 -31.74 -2.52 20.44
N ALA A 259 -31.20 -3.67 20.02
CA ALA A 259 -31.31 -4.90 20.86
C ALA A 259 -30.56 -4.75 22.18
N ALA A 260 -29.37 -4.10 22.19
CA ALA A 260 -28.62 -3.85 23.42
C ALA A 260 -29.35 -2.90 24.37
N ILE A 261 -30.00 -1.85 23.86
CA ILE A 261 -30.81 -0.91 24.66
C ILE A 261 -32.02 -1.62 25.26
N ILE A 262 -32.74 -2.41 24.46
CA ILE A 262 -33.93 -3.16 24.96
C ILE A 262 -33.51 -4.19 26.02
N GLY A 263 -32.48 -4.98 25.74
CA GLY A 263 -31.96 -6.00 26.64
C GLY A 263 -31.42 -5.39 27.95
N GLY A 264 -30.64 -4.32 27.84
CA GLY A 264 -30.13 -3.60 29.01
C GLY A 264 -31.24 -2.97 29.86
N SER A 265 -32.24 -2.38 29.23
CA SER A 265 -33.43 -1.87 29.94
C SER A 265 -34.20 -2.95 30.67
N ALA A 266 -34.39 -4.12 30.05
CA ALA A 266 -35.07 -5.26 30.67
C ALA A 266 -34.31 -5.78 31.90
N VAL A 267 -32.98 -5.83 31.85
CA VAL A 267 -32.15 -6.20 33.02
C VAL A 267 -32.29 -5.20 34.16
N ILE A 268 -32.28 -3.89 33.86
CA ILE A 268 -32.42 -2.83 34.87
C ILE A 268 -33.79 -2.92 35.55
N VAL A 269 -34.87 -3.28 34.82
CA VAL A 269 -36.21 -3.41 35.36
C VAL A 269 -36.33 -4.68 36.20
N ALA A 270 -35.60 -5.75 35.90
CA ALA A 270 -35.65 -7.04 36.59
C ALA A 270 -34.83 -7.08 37.91
N VAL A 271 -33.89 -6.16 38.09
CA VAL A 271 -33.04 -6.04 39.29
C VAL A 271 -33.62 -5.03 40.26
#